data_b335451e7a331e45dd5423909a500ff8
#
_entry.id   b335451e7a331e45dd5423909a500ff8
#
_cell.length_a   1.000
_cell.length_b   1.000
_cell.length_c   1.000
_cell.angle_alpha   90.00
_cell.angle_beta   90.00
_cell.angle_gamma   90.00
#
_symmetry.space_group_name_H-M   'P 1'
#
loop_
_entity.id
_entity.type
_entity.pdbx_description
1 polymer ?
#
loop_
_entity_poly.entity_id
_entity_poly.type
_entity_poly.pdbx_seq_one_letter_code
_entity_poly.pdbx_strand_id
1 'polypeptide(L)'
;VADSDGEDEWRECLAKGRFAKVDANAEGGHKVDLIETMAFDPASGIKRLEAHLERMKTSASALQFEFDRHAARNAIQAITFHQEAPAMVRLHLGQSGELAIELKPMPAPQDGPVQCRLVPMQADKADFRLHHKTSDRRVYQVASEDGGLGEGVNPIFVDGEGFVTEGAIWNIFVERDGVLLTPPLGRGVLPGVLRAELLESGQAVEADLRAEDLAGGFSVGNSVRGLVLAEIAG
;
A
#
# COMPACT_ATOMS: atom_id res chain seq x y z
N VAL A 1 2.75 2.58 -48.33
CA VAL A 1 3.31 3.12 -47.07
C VAL A 1 2.20 2.99 -46.04
N ALA A 2 2.40 2.18 -45.04
CA ALA A 2 1.40 1.64 -44.13
C ALA A 2 0.88 2.70 -43.16
N ASP A 3 -0.43 2.90 -43.13
CA ASP A 3 -1.18 3.38 -41.99
C ASP A 3 -1.37 2.18 -41.05
N SER A 4 -0.52 2.06 -40.05
CA SER A 4 -0.82 1.22 -38.89
C SER A 4 -1.66 2.07 -37.94
N ASP A 5 -2.91 1.66 -37.77
CA ASP A 5 -3.86 2.31 -36.87
C ASP A 5 -3.39 2.08 -35.42
N GLY A 6 -3.18 3.15 -34.69
CA GLY A 6 -2.71 3.08 -33.29
C GLY A 6 -3.58 2.24 -32.36
N GLU A 7 -4.85 1.96 -32.75
CA GLU A 7 -5.72 1.01 -32.06
C GLU A 7 -5.31 -0.45 -32.28
N ASP A 8 -4.78 -0.81 -33.42
CA ASP A 8 -4.34 -2.19 -33.69
C ASP A 8 -3.00 -2.49 -33.02
N GLU A 9 -2.05 -1.54 -32.95
CA GLU A 9 -0.83 -1.68 -32.15
C GLU A 9 -1.16 -1.75 -30.64
N TRP A 10 -2.18 -1.02 -30.19
CA TRP A 10 -2.62 -1.07 -28.81
C TRP A 10 -3.28 -2.41 -28.45
N ARG A 11 -4.11 -2.96 -29.34
CA ARG A 11 -4.68 -4.31 -29.20
C ARG A 11 -3.61 -5.40 -29.22
N GLU A 12 -2.57 -5.22 -30.02
CA GLU A 12 -1.44 -6.16 -30.07
C GLU A 12 -0.57 -6.10 -28.82
N CYS A 13 -0.38 -4.92 -28.22
CA CYS A 13 0.24 -4.75 -26.89
C CYS A 13 -0.59 -5.40 -25.78
N LEU A 14 -1.91 -5.27 -25.81
CA LEU A 14 -2.81 -5.95 -24.88
C LEU A 14 -2.82 -7.47 -25.06
N ALA A 15 -2.65 -7.96 -26.30
CA ALA A 15 -2.60 -9.39 -26.61
C ALA A 15 -1.24 -10.03 -26.26
N LYS A 16 -0.16 -9.25 -26.25
CA LYS A 16 1.19 -9.70 -25.84
C LYS A 16 1.42 -9.60 -24.35
N GLY A 17 0.69 -8.72 -23.64
CA GLY A 17 0.57 -8.78 -22.19
C GLY A 17 -0.36 -9.94 -21.83
N ARG A 18 0.18 -11.08 -21.43
CA ARG A 18 -0.60 -12.18 -20.89
C ARG A 18 -1.35 -11.69 -19.66
N PHE A 19 -2.56 -11.18 -19.87
CA PHE A 19 -3.51 -10.97 -18.77
C PHE A 19 -3.97 -12.35 -18.31
N ALA A 20 -3.25 -12.92 -17.35
CA ALA A 20 -3.76 -14.06 -16.62
C ALA A 20 -4.96 -13.55 -15.81
N LYS A 21 -6.19 -13.91 -16.22
CA LYS A 21 -7.30 -13.95 -15.29
C LYS A 21 -6.86 -14.84 -14.15
N VAL A 22 -6.74 -14.27 -12.97
CA VAL A 22 -6.55 -15.04 -11.74
C VAL A 22 -7.86 -15.79 -11.52
N ASP A 23 -7.91 -17.05 -11.94
CA ASP A 23 -8.96 -17.96 -11.51
C ASP A 23 -8.78 -18.21 -10.01
N ALA A 24 -9.72 -17.73 -9.22
CA ALA A 24 -9.76 -17.80 -7.77
C ALA A 24 -9.87 -19.24 -7.20
N ASN A 25 -9.71 -20.28 -8.02
CA ASN A 25 -9.91 -21.69 -7.67
C ASN A 25 -8.77 -22.63 -8.09
N ALA A 26 -7.51 -22.18 -8.10
CA ALA A 26 -6.41 -23.13 -8.23
C ALA A 26 -5.98 -23.58 -6.82
N GLU A 27 -6.36 -24.79 -6.45
CA GLU A 27 -5.72 -25.55 -5.37
C GLU A 27 -4.26 -25.82 -5.75
N GLY A 28 -3.35 -25.03 -5.16
CA GLY A 28 -1.92 -25.14 -5.38
C GLY A 28 -1.25 -23.86 -4.93
N GLY A 29 -0.41 -23.89 -3.89
CA GLY A 29 0.31 -22.85 -3.19
C GLY A 29 0.05 -21.42 -3.68
N HIS A 30 -0.59 -20.61 -2.84
CA HIS A 30 -0.89 -19.22 -3.19
C HIS A 30 0.38 -18.51 -3.66
N LYS A 31 0.48 -18.24 -4.97
CA LYS A 31 1.53 -17.38 -5.49
C LYS A 31 1.33 -15.99 -4.87
N VAL A 32 2.32 -15.55 -4.12
CA VAL A 32 2.33 -14.22 -3.52
C VAL A 32 2.87 -13.25 -4.56
N ASP A 33 2.10 -12.19 -4.87
CA ASP A 33 2.57 -11.10 -5.70
C ASP A 33 3.09 -9.96 -4.82
N LEU A 34 4.05 -9.20 -5.32
CA LEU A 34 4.34 -7.87 -4.80
C LEU A 34 3.31 -6.88 -5.35
N ILE A 35 2.84 -5.97 -4.51
CA ILE A 35 1.82 -5.01 -4.91
C ILE A 35 2.22 -3.58 -4.61
N GLU A 36 1.83 -2.66 -5.50
CA GLU A 36 1.83 -1.22 -5.24
C GLU A 36 0.43 -0.64 -5.42
N THR A 37 0.13 0.41 -4.67
CA THR A 37 -1.16 1.10 -4.77
C THR A 37 -0.89 2.60 -4.75
N MET A 38 -1.22 3.26 -5.86
CA MET A 38 -0.84 4.64 -6.16
C MET A 38 -2.08 5.47 -6.47
N ALA A 39 -2.01 6.76 -6.18
CA ALA A 39 -3.03 7.72 -6.63
C ALA A 39 -2.60 8.31 -7.97
N PHE A 40 -3.50 8.32 -8.92
CA PHE A 40 -3.37 9.01 -10.20
C PHE A 40 -4.29 10.24 -10.22
N ASP A 41 -3.74 11.33 -10.72
CA ASP A 41 -4.47 12.56 -10.99
C ASP A 41 -4.19 13.01 -12.43
N PRO A 42 -5.20 13.34 -13.24
CA PRO A 42 -4.99 13.67 -14.66
C PRO A 42 -4.07 14.88 -14.90
N ALA A 43 -4.02 15.82 -13.95
CA ALA A 43 -3.20 17.03 -14.08
C ALA A 43 -1.75 16.82 -13.64
N SER A 44 -1.50 15.93 -12.67
CA SER A 44 -0.18 15.74 -12.05
C SER A 44 0.41 14.33 -12.23
N GLY A 45 -0.35 13.40 -12.81
CA GLY A 45 0.07 12.01 -13.01
C GLY A 45 0.02 11.16 -11.74
N ILE A 46 0.86 10.13 -11.67
CA ILE A 46 0.96 9.25 -10.50
C ILE A 46 1.76 9.95 -9.39
N LYS A 47 1.12 10.14 -8.25
CA LYS A 47 1.80 10.67 -7.07
C LYS A 47 2.85 9.67 -6.55
N ARG A 48 4.08 10.16 -6.32
CA ARG A 48 5.19 9.38 -5.75
C ARG A 48 5.59 8.15 -6.57
N LEU A 49 5.41 8.18 -7.91
CA LEU A 49 5.69 7.02 -8.78
C LEU A 49 7.08 6.42 -8.53
N GLU A 50 8.11 7.26 -8.46
CA GLU A 50 9.49 6.80 -8.30
C GLU A 50 9.72 6.08 -6.97
N ALA A 51 9.14 6.58 -5.88
CA ALA A 51 9.23 5.95 -4.57
C ALA A 51 8.50 4.60 -4.53
N HIS A 52 7.35 4.49 -5.21
CA HIS A 52 6.63 3.22 -5.37
C HIS A 52 7.45 2.19 -6.15
N LEU A 53 8.05 2.60 -7.29
CA LEU A 53 8.88 1.70 -8.10
C LEU A 53 10.19 1.32 -7.37
N GLU A 54 10.75 2.21 -6.56
CA GLU A 54 11.94 1.88 -5.76
C GLU A 54 11.61 0.90 -4.63
N ARG A 55 10.47 1.07 -3.93
CA ARG A 55 10.03 0.09 -2.92
C ARG A 55 9.77 -1.28 -3.54
N MET A 56 9.09 -1.33 -4.70
CA MET A 56 8.88 -2.58 -5.43
C MET A 56 10.20 -3.25 -5.82
N LYS A 57 11.17 -2.48 -6.34
CA LYS A 57 12.50 -2.97 -6.69
C LYS A 57 13.24 -3.54 -5.47
N THR A 58 13.20 -2.85 -4.33
CA THR A 58 13.80 -3.31 -3.08
C THR A 58 13.18 -4.63 -2.62
N SER A 59 11.83 -4.71 -2.64
CA SER A 59 11.13 -5.94 -2.29
C SER A 59 11.39 -7.07 -3.28
N ALA A 60 11.41 -6.79 -4.58
CA ALA A 60 11.72 -7.77 -5.62
C ALA A 60 13.12 -8.35 -5.44
N SER A 61 14.12 -7.51 -5.16
CA SER A 61 15.49 -7.96 -4.89
C SER A 61 15.56 -8.84 -3.63
N ALA A 62 14.91 -8.45 -2.55
CA ALA A 62 14.92 -9.20 -1.28
C ALA A 62 14.21 -10.56 -1.39
N LEU A 63 13.13 -10.65 -2.17
CA LEU A 63 12.29 -11.84 -2.29
C LEU A 63 12.53 -12.63 -3.60
N GLN A 64 13.58 -12.27 -4.36
CA GLN A 64 13.99 -12.94 -5.59
C GLN A 64 12.90 -12.96 -6.68
N PHE A 65 12.23 -11.80 -6.86
CA PHE A 65 11.34 -11.55 -7.99
C PHE A 65 12.13 -10.92 -9.14
N GLU A 66 11.78 -11.26 -10.36
CA GLU A 66 12.27 -10.52 -11.54
C GLU A 66 11.51 -9.19 -11.65
N PHE A 67 12.21 -8.07 -11.80
CA PHE A 67 11.58 -6.76 -11.90
C PHE A 67 12.28 -5.85 -12.90
N ASP A 68 11.54 -5.47 -13.96
CA ASP A 68 11.94 -4.42 -14.88
C ASP A 68 11.20 -3.11 -14.53
N ARG A 69 11.94 -2.17 -13.90
CA ARG A 69 11.42 -0.87 -13.50
C ARG A 69 10.94 -0.04 -14.70
N HIS A 70 11.63 -0.13 -15.85
CA HIS A 70 11.26 0.63 -17.04
C HIS A 70 9.99 0.08 -17.67
N ALA A 71 9.86 -1.24 -17.78
CA ALA A 71 8.64 -1.88 -18.24
C ALA A 71 7.45 -1.54 -17.35
N ALA A 72 7.61 -1.59 -16.02
CA ALA A 72 6.55 -1.22 -15.07
C ALA A 72 6.12 0.25 -15.22
N ARG A 73 7.08 1.19 -15.35
CA ARG A 73 6.78 2.60 -15.58
C ARG A 73 6.00 2.80 -16.88
N ASN A 74 6.48 2.22 -17.99
CA ASN A 74 5.85 2.35 -19.29
C ASN A 74 4.42 1.77 -19.27
N ALA A 75 4.21 0.64 -18.64
CA ALA A 75 2.90 0.03 -18.51
C ALA A 75 1.92 0.91 -17.70
N ILE A 76 2.38 1.51 -16.60
CA ILE A 76 1.58 2.46 -15.82
C ILE A 76 1.23 3.70 -16.65
N GLN A 77 2.20 4.29 -17.36
CA GLN A 77 1.96 5.44 -18.22
C GLN A 77 0.97 5.13 -19.34
N ALA A 78 1.10 3.97 -19.99
CA ALA A 78 0.20 3.56 -21.06
C ALA A 78 -1.25 3.42 -20.57
N ILE A 79 -1.49 2.80 -19.42
CA ILE A 79 -2.85 2.60 -18.93
C ILE A 79 -3.49 3.89 -18.39
N THR A 80 -2.68 4.85 -17.94
CA THR A 80 -3.17 6.13 -17.43
C THR A 80 -3.24 7.22 -18.50
N PHE A 81 -2.74 7.00 -19.70
CA PHE A 81 -2.64 8.02 -20.76
C PHE A 81 -3.99 8.63 -21.17
N HIS A 82 -5.04 7.81 -21.22
CA HIS A 82 -6.40 8.26 -21.56
C HIS A 82 -7.32 8.40 -20.33
N GLN A 83 -6.75 8.33 -19.13
CA GLN A 83 -7.55 8.42 -17.92
C GLN A 83 -7.85 9.89 -17.59
N GLU A 84 -9.11 10.30 -17.75
CA GLU A 84 -9.57 11.68 -17.57
C GLU A 84 -9.99 12.02 -16.14
N ALA A 85 -10.16 11.01 -15.29
CA ALA A 85 -10.58 11.18 -13.90
C ALA A 85 -9.54 10.65 -12.92
N PRO A 86 -9.46 11.18 -11.69
CA PRO A 86 -8.63 10.61 -10.66
C PRO A 86 -8.92 9.14 -10.42
N ALA A 87 -7.88 8.34 -10.27
CA ALA A 87 -7.99 6.90 -10.11
C ALA A 87 -6.96 6.34 -9.12
N MET A 88 -7.27 5.19 -8.57
CA MET A 88 -6.33 4.38 -7.82
C MET A 88 -5.72 3.34 -8.77
N VAL A 89 -4.41 3.38 -8.95
CA VAL A 89 -3.66 2.43 -9.78
C VAL A 89 -3.06 1.37 -8.86
N ARG A 90 -3.38 0.11 -9.12
CA ARG A 90 -2.80 -1.02 -8.42
C ARG A 90 -1.93 -1.83 -9.36
N LEU A 91 -0.64 -1.91 -9.07
CA LEU A 91 0.34 -2.72 -9.78
C LEU A 91 0.57 -4.01 -9.01
N HIS A 92 0.53 -5.13 -9.70
CA HIS A 92 0.94 -6.45 -9.24
C HIS A 92 2.18 -6.90 -9.99
N LEU A 93 3.13 -7.47 -9.28
CA LEU A 93 4.32 -8.09 -9.84
C LEU A 93 4.35 -9.55 -9.41
N GLY A 94 4.24 -10.46 -10.37
CA GLY A 94 4.47 -11.88 -10.19
C GLY A 94 5.95 -12.22 -10.08
N GLN A 95 6.29 -13.39 -9.54
CA GLN A 95 7.68 -13.77 -9.25
C GLN A 95 8.59 -13.80 -10.49
N SER A 96 8.07 -14.19 -11.63
CA SER A 96 8.78 -14.23 -12.93
C SER A 96 8.67 -12.94 -13.75
N GLY A 97 8.34 -11.81 -13.10
CA GLY A 97 8.33 -10.49 -13.72
C GLY A 97 7.02 -10.11 -14.43
N GLU A 98 5.97 -10.93 -14.33
CA GLU A 98 4.67 -10.62 -14.90
C GLU A 98 4.06 -9.41 -14.19
N LEU A 99 3.61 -8.43 -14.97
CA LEU A 99 2.93 -7.25 -14.46
C LEU A 99 1.44 -7.33 -14.75
N ALA A 100 0.61 -7.04 -13.74
CA ALA A 100 -0.80 -6.77 -13.92
C ALA A 100 -1.15 -5.41 -13.29
N ILE A 101 -1.97 -4.62 -13.97
CA ILE A 101 -2.36 -3.29 -13.50
C ILE A 101 -3.88 -3.19 -13.48
N GLU A 102 -4.41 -2.74 -12.33
CA GLU A 102 -5.83 -2.45 -12.16
C GLU A 102 -6.03 -0.95 -11.98
N LEU A 103 -7.00 -0.39 -12.68
CA LEU A 103 -7.53 0.94 -12.39
C LEU A 103 -8.83 0.81 -11.59
N LYS A 104 -8.90 1.51 -10.47
CA LYS A 104 -10.08 1.58 -9.61
C LYS A 104 -10.46 3.03 -9.35
N PRO A 105 -11.75 3.33 -9.12
CA PRO A 105 -12.13 4.66 -8.66
C PRO A 105 -11.34 5.05 -7.39
N MET A 106 -11.04 6.34 -7.27
CA MET A 106 -10.51 6.84 -5.99
C MET A 106 -11.51 6.55 -4.87
N PRO A 107 -11.02 6.11 -3.70
CA PRO A 107 -11.90 5.95 -2.56
C PRO A 107 -12.51 7.30 -2.18
N ALA A 108 -13.78 7.30 -1.78
CA ALA A 108 -14.47 8.50 -1.33
C ALA A 108 -13.63 9.27 -0.28
N PRO A 109 -13.72 10.61 -0.26
CA PRO A 109 -13.14 11.38 0.83
C PRO A 109 -13.60 10.86 2.18
N GLN A 110 -12.73 10.95 3.18
CA GLN A 110 -13.06 10.52 4.53
C GLN A 110 -13.88 11.62 5.20
N ASP A 111 -15.10 11.29 5.63
CA ASP A 111 -15.93 12.16 6.44
C ASP A 111 -15.63 11.92 7.93
N GLY A 112 -14.96 12.90 8.55
CA GLY A 112 -14.54 12.81 9.94
C GLY A 112 -13.33 11.90 10.17
N PRO A 113 -12.95 11.68 11.46
CA PRO A 113 -11.83 10.83 11.82
C PRO A 113 -12.06 9.36 11.47
N VAL A 114 -10.99 8.68 11.05
CA VAL A 114 -11.00 7.22 10.86
C VAL A 114 -11.18 6.55 12.21
N GLN A 115 -12.24 5.77 12.35
CA GLN A 115 -12.49 4.99 13.58
C GLN A 115 -11.53 3.81 13.63
N CYS A 116 -10.81 3.68 14.75
CA CYS A 116 -9.77 2.68 14.91
C CYS A 116 -9.95 1.89 16.21
N ARG A 117 -9.47 0.65 16.22
CA ARG A 117 -9.41 -0.18 17.44
C ARG A 117 -8.04 -0.84 17.54
N LEU A 118 -7.47 -0.84 18.74
CA LEU A 118 -6.23 -1.54 19.04
C LEU A 118 -6.47 -3.05 19.03
N VAL A 119 -5.62 -3.77 18.35
CA VAL A 119 -5.64 -5.23 18.25
C VAL A 119 -4.22 -5.81 18.35
N PRO A 120 -4.03 -6.97 19.00
CA PRO A 120 -2.73 -7.60 19.06
C PRO A 120 -2.25 -8.04 17.66
N MET A 121 -0.98 -7.74 17.31
CA MET A 121 -0.32 -8.31 16.15
C MET A 121 0.04 -9.77 16.45
N GLN A 122 -0.48 -10.70 15.65
CA GLN A 122 -0.19 -12.13 15.82
C GLN A 122 1.10 -12.56 15.11
N ALA A 123 1.51 -11.84 14.09
CA ALA A 123 2.72 -12.14 13.34
C ALA A 123 3.98 -11.71 14.10
N ASP A 124 5.05 -12.49 13.97
CA ASP A 124 6.37 -12.08 14.43
C ASP A 124 6.83 -10.82 13.67
N LYS A 125 7.51 -9.91 14.35
CA LYS A 125 8.04 -8.68 13.75
C LYS A 125 9.03 -8.91 12.58
N ALA A 126 9.61 -10.09 12.48
CA ALA A 126 10.46 -10.51 11.36
C ALA A 126 9.69 -11.11 10.18
N ASP A 127 8.35 -11.22 10.27
CA ASP A 127 7.54 -11.74 9.17
C ASP A 127 7.68 -10.84 7.93
N PHE A 128 8.11 -11.41 6.81
CA PHE A 128 8.37 -10.67 5.58
C PHE A 128 7.15 -9.88 5.07
N ARG A 129 5.92 -10.33 5.39
CA ARG A 129 4.68 -9.67 5.00
C ARG A 129 4.45 -8.32 5.67
N LEU A 130 5.14 -8.06 6.79
CA LEU A 130 5.15 -6.76 7.47
C LEU A 130 6.17 -5.80 6.83
N HIS A 131 7.19 -6.31 6.15
CA HIS A 131 8.27 -5.50 5.55
C HIS A 131 8.10 -5.31 4.04
N HIS A 132 7.32 -6.17 3.40
CA HIS A 132 7.09 -6.13 1.96
C HIS A 132 5.59 -6.08 1.65
N LYS A 133 5.20 -5.17 0.77
CA LYS A 133 3.79 -5.03 0.39
C LYS A 133 3.40 -6.14 -0.58
N THR A 134 2.73 -7.16 -0.07
CA THR A 134 2.36 -8.36 -0.83
C THR A 134 0.85 -8.53 -0.97
N SER A 135 0.43 -9.43 -1.88
CA SER A 135 -0.96 -9.87 -2.00
C SER A 135 -1.40 -10.79 -0.83
N ASP A 136 -0.46 -11.40 -0.12
CA ASP A 136 -0.75 -12.16 1.10
C ASP A 136 -0.97 -11.22 2.29
N ARG A 137 -2.24 -10.99 2.60
CA ARG A 137 -2.69 -10.09 3.65
C ARG A 137 -3.17 -10.82 4.92
N ARG A 138 -2.91 -12.11 5.04
CA ARG A 138 -3.41 -12.94 6.16
C ARG A 138 -2.97 -12.41 7.53
N VAL A 139 -1.79 -11.79 7.63
CA VAL A 139 -1.31 -11.18 8.89
C VAL A 139 -2.23 -10.07 9.41
N TYR A 140 -3.00 -9.42 8.52
CA TYR A 140 -3.95 -8.37 8.86
C TYR A 140 -5.40 -8.86 8.95
N GLN A 141 -5.73 -10.02 8.36
CA GLN A 141 -7.08 -10.58 8.32
C GLN A 141 -7.50 -11.21 9.65
N VAL A 142 -6.57 -11.82 10.35
CA VAL A 142 -6.85 -12.49 11.65
C VAL A 142 -7.53 -11.55 12.64
N ALA A 143 -7.16 -10.28 12.65
CA ALA A 143 -7.79 -9.27 13.50
C ALA A 143 -9.24 -8.93 13.08
N SER A 144 -9.59 -9.18 11.82
CA SER A 144 -10.95 -8.94 11.30
C SER A 144 -11.88 -10.12 11.49
N GLU A 145 -11.34 -11.34 11.59
CA GLU A 145 -12.10 -12.58 11.73
C GLU A 145 -12.64 -12.78 13.16
N ASP A 146 -11.95 -12.25 14.17
CA ASP A 146 -12.40 -12.31 15.56
C ASP A 146 -13.66 -11.45 15.87
N GLY A 147 -14.32 -10.92 14.82
CA GLY A 147 -15.65 -10.33 14.90
C GLY A 147 -15.77 -9.06 15.75
N GLY A 148 -14.67 -8.61 16.33
CA GLY A 148 -14.68 -7.52 17.31
C GLY A 148 -14.58 -6.10 16.79
N LEU A 149 -14.33 -5.89 15.46
CA LEU A 149 -13.98 -4.55 14.98
C LEU A 149 -15.17 -3.65 14.65
N GLY A 150 -16.37 -4.16 14.48
CA GLY A 150 -17.50 -3.33 14.03
C GLY A 150 -17.36 -2.85 12.58
N GLU A 151 -18.46 -2.44 11.97
CA GLU A 151 -18.47 -1.92 10.60
C GLU A 151 -17.75 -0.56 10.53
N GLY A 152 -16.83 -0.41 9.57
CA GLY A 152 -16.08 0.84 9.36
C GLY A 152 -14.92 1.08 10.33
N VAL A 153 -14.69 0.22 11.32
CA VAL A 153 -13.59 0.34 12.27
C VAL A 153 -12.31 -0.31 11.71
N ASN A 154 -11.21 0.41 11.76
CA ASN A 154 -9.89 -0.03 11.25
C ASN A 154 -9.03 -0.58 12.38
N PRO A 155 -8.32 -1.71 12.19
CA PRO A 155 -7.38 -2.21 13.17
C PRO A 155 -6.12 -1.34 13.23
N ILE A 156 -5.65 -1.06 14.43
CA ILE A 156 -4.31 -0.58 14.74
C ILE A 156 -3.61 -1.68 15.52
N PHE A 157 -2.54 -2.20 14.98
CA PHE A 157 -1.85 -3.34 15.58
C PHE A 157 -0.87 -2.90 16.68
N VAL A 158 -0.79 -3.76 17.71
CA VAL A 158 0.11 -3.61 18.84
C VAL A 158 0.96 -4.87 18.94
N ASP A 159 2.28 -4.70 19.02
CA ASP A 159 3.21 -5.84 19.15
C ASP A 159 3.15 -6.50 20.54
N GLY A 160 3.85 -7.63 20.68
CA GLY A 160 3.88 -8.39 21.95
C GLY A 160 4.55 -7.65 23.11
N GLU A 161 5.23 -6.51 22.85
CA GLU A 161 5.84 -5.64 23.86
C GLU A 161 4.93 -4.45 24.24
N GLY A 162 3.74 -4.36 23.62
CA GLY A 162 2.75 -3.30 23.86
C GLY A 162 3.01 -2.00 23.09
N PHE A 163 3.82 -2.03 22.03
CA PHE A 163 4.05 -0.89 21.16
C PHE A 163 3.11 -0.91 19.95
N VAL A 164 2.60 0.25 19.59
CA VAL A 164 1.82 0.46 18.38
C VAL A 164 2.73 0.24 17.16
N THR A 165 2.23 -0.46 16.16
CA THR A 165 2.95 -0.72 14.92
C THR A 165 2.29 -0.01 13.73
N GLU A 166 1.30 -0.60 13.11
CA GLU A 166 0.62 -0.02 11.94
C GLU A 166 -0.86 -0.43 11.89
N GLY A 167 -1.60 0.11 10.93
CA GLY A 167 -2.92 -0.41 10.56
C GLY A 167 -2.84 -1.32 9.33
N ALA A 168 -3.94 -2.01 9.00
CA ALA A 168 -3.96 -2.93 7.86
C ALA A 168 -3.55 -2.28 6.53
N ILE A 169 -3.81 -1.00 6.34
CA ILE A 169 -3.46 -0.23 5.14
C ILE A 169 -2.81 1.13 5.47
N TRP A 170 -2.44 1.36 6.73
CA TRP A 170 -2.06 2.65 7.25
C TRP A 170 -0.74 2.58 8.03
N ASN A 171 0.13 3.58 7.86
CA ASN A 171 1.11 3.92 8.87
C ASN A 171 0.48 4.88 9.89
N ILE A 172 1.01 4.91 11.12
CA ILE A 172 0.50 5.68 12.24
C ILE A 172 1.40 6.90 12.48
N PHE A 173 0.77 8.03 12.82
CA PHE A 173 1.46 9.28 13.09
C PHE A 173 0.80 9.98 14.27
N VAL A 174 1.61 10.35 15.26
CA VAL A 174 1.20 11.16 16.41
C VAL A 174 1.93 12.49 16.35
N GLU A 175 1.21 13.59 16.36
CA GLU A 175 1.84 14.92 16.39
C GLU A 175 2.28 15.25 17.82
N ARG A 176 3.55 15.67 17.96
CA ARG A 176 4.09 16.16 19.20
C ARG A 176 5.07 17.31 18.91
N ASP A 177 4.80 18.46 19.49
CA ASP A 177 5.63 19.67 19.33
C ASP A 177 5.88 20.08 17.85
N GLY A 178 4.87 19.88 17.00
CA GLY A 178 4.93 20.22 15.57
C GLY A 178 5.67 19.20 14.70
N VAL A 179 6.06 18.04 15.25
CA VAL A 179 6.71 16.94 14.53
C VAL A 179 5.84 15.68 14.63
N LEU A 180 5.74 14.94 13.54
CA LEU A 180 5.03 13.66 13.50
C LEU A 180 5.94 12.54 14.03
N LEU A 181 5.48 11.80 15.01
CA LEU A 181 6.11 10.58 15.50
C LEU A 181 5.47 9.38 14.79
N THR A 182 6.28 8.45 14.29
CA THR A 182 5.81 7.23 13.63
C THR A 182 6.60 6.01 14.10
N PRO A 183 5.98 4.84 14.30
CA PRO A 183 6.68 3.65 14.74
C PRO A 183 7.85 3.25 13.83
N PRO A 184 8.98 2.79 14.40
CA PRO A 184 10.16 2.39 13.63
C PRO A 184 9.92 1.07 12.88
N LEU A 185 10.61 0.89 11.74
CA LEU A 185 10.49 -0.35 10.93
C LEU A 185 10.84 -1.62 11.71
N GLY A 186 11.72 -1.52 12.71
CA GLY A 186 12.10 -2.65 13.58
C GLY A 186 10.95 -3.22 14.43
N ARG A 187 9.79 -2.55 14.49
CA ARG A 187 8.56 -3.05 15.12
C ARG A 187 7.69 -3.91 14.19
N GLY A 188 8.16 -4.23 12.97
CA GLY A 188 7.35 -4.94 11.98
C GLY A 188 6.33 -4.01 11.33
N VAL A 189 6.80 -2.91 10.78
CA VAL A 189 6.00 -1.87 10.12
C VAL A 189 6.36 -1.82 8.64
N LEU A 190 5.35 -1.78 7.78
CA LEU A 190 5.56 -1.63 6.35
C LEU A 190 6.27 -0.29 6.04
N PRO A 191 7.35 -0.27 5.25
CA PRO A 191 7.99 0.96 4.78
C PRO A 191 7.07 1.70 3.80
N GLY A 192 6.08 2.42 4.33
CA GLY A 192 5.09 3.16 3.54
C GLY A 192 5.74 4.29 2.75
N VAL A 193 5.31 4.49 1.50
CA VAL A 193 5.89 5.53 0.63
C VAL A 193 5.60 6.93 1.16
N LEU A 194 4.40 7.20 1.69
CA LEU A 194 4.12 8.46 2.37
C LEU A 194 4.97 8.62 3.64
N ARG A 195 5.11 7.54 4.43
CA ARG A 195 5.94 7.54 5.63
C ARG A 195 7.40 7.90 5.30
N ALA A 196 7.96 7.29 4.27
CA ALA A 196 9.34 7.57 3.83
C ALA A 196 9.51 9.05 3.44
N GLU A 197 8.60 9.61 2.65
CA GLU A 197 8.62 11.03 2.27
C GLU A 197 8.58 11.97 3.49
N LEU A 198 7.73 11.68 4.48
CA LEU A 198 7.64 12.50 5.69
C LEU A 198 8.90 12.42 6.54
N LEU A 199 9.54 11.25 6.63
CA LEU A 199 10.83 11.07 7.30
C LEU A 199 11.97 11.80 6.57
N GLU A 200 12.07 11.62 5.26
CA GLU A 200 13.10 12.26 4.42
C GLU A 200 13.01 13.78 4.43
N SER A 201 11.78 14.32 4.49
CA SER A 201 11.55 15.78 4.57
C SER A 201 11.71 16.36 5.98
N GLY A 202 11.95 15.53 6.99
CA GLY A 202 12.04 15.95 8.40
C GLY A 202 10.70 16.32 9.04
N GLN A 203 9.58 16.06 8.38
CA GLN A 203 8.24 16.27 8.93
C GLN A 203 7.85 15.18 9.93
N ALA A 204 8.49 14.01 9.84
CA ALA A 204 8.31 12.93 10.79
C ALA A 204 9.65 12.42 11.33
N VAL A 205 9.61 11.80 12.50
CA VAL A 205 10.72 11.06 13.11
C VAL A 205 10.22 9.72 13.62
N GLU A 206 11.10 8.72 13.66
CA GLU A 206 10.76 7.42 14.25
C GLU A 206 10.77 7.51 15.77
N ALA A 207 9.72 6.97 16.38
CA ALA A 207 9.61 6.84 17.84
C ALA A 207 8.72 5.64 18.19
N ASP A 208 9.05 4.97 19.29
CA ASP A 208 8.17 3.97 19.88
C ASP A 208 6.91 4.67 20.43
N LEU A 209 5.74 4.17 20.05
CA LEU A 209 4.43 4.68 20.46
C LEU A 209 3.69 3.59 21.24
N ARG A 210 2.92 4.01 22.24
CA ARG A 210 2.03 3.15 23.02
C ARG A 210 0.57 3.58 22.85
N ALA A 211 -0.36 2.77 23.36
CA ALA A 211 -1.79 3.06 23.28
C ALA A 211 -2.15 4.44 23.85
N GLU A 212 -1.51 4.82 24.95
CA GLU A 212 -1.73 6.12 25.60
C GLU A 212 -1.31 7.32 24.74
N ASP A 213 -0.36 7.15 23.82
CA ASP A 213 0.08 8.22 22.90
C ASP A 213 -1.01 8.54 21.86
N LEU A 214 -1.96 7.62 21.61
CA LEU A 214 -3.07 7.82 20.67
C LEU A 214 -4.28 8.53 21.30
N ALA A 215 -4.34 8.64 22.63
CA ALA A 215 -5.52 9.16 23.33
C ALA A 215 -5.84 10.64 23.02
N GLY A 216 -4.85 11.43 22.63
CA GLY A 216 -5.01 12.83 22.22
C GLY A 216 -5.44 13.06 20.78
N GLY A 217 -5.74 11.98 20.05
CA GLY A 217 -5.93 11.99 18.60
C GLY A 217 -4.61 11.71 17.86
N PHE A 218 -4.72 11.11 16.70
CA PHE A 218 -3.58 10.76 15.86
C PHE A 218 -3.98 10.82 14.38
N SER A 219 -3.04 10.63 13.50
CA SER A 219 -3.29 10.50 12.08
C SER A 219 -2.90 9.11 11.60
N VAL A 220 -3.66 8.61 10.63
CA VAL A 220 -3.28 7.46 9.82
C VAL A 220 -2.92 7.93 8.42
N GLY A 221 -1.98 7.28 7.76
CA GLY A 221 -1.53 7.75 6.46
C GLY A 221 -1.13 6.66 5.48
N ASN A 222 -1.40 6.89 4.21
CA ASN A 222 -0.88 6.10 3.10
C ASN A 222 -0.75 6.95 1.83
N SER A 223 -0.09 6.41 0.80
CA SER A 223 0.20 7.15 -0.43
C SER A 223 -1.04 7.56 -1.25
N VAL A 224 -2.18 6.88 -1.05
CA VAL A 224 -3.42 7.16 -1.79
C VAL A 224 -4.21 8.31 -1.15
N ARG A 225 -4.38 8.25 0.17
CA ARG A 225 -5.24 9.18 0.92
C ARG A 225 -4.48 10.34 1.59
N GLY A 226 -3.15 10.27 1.68
CA GLY A 226 -2.37 11.20 2.49
C GLY A 226 -2.54 10.92 3.98
N LEU A 227 -2.35 11.93 4.80
CA LEU A 227 -2.65 11.91 6.24
C LEU A 227 -4.13 12.19 6.46
N VAL A 228 -4.75 11.41 7.32
CA VAL A 228 -6.16 11.51 7.72
C VAL A 228 -6.24 11.40 9.23
N LEU A 229 -7.02 12.27 9.86
CA LEU A 229 -7.26 12.20 11.31
C LEU A 229 -7.90 10.86 11.69
N ALA A 230 -7.53 10.35 12.84
CA ALA A 230 -8.04 9.10 13.37
C ALA A 230 -8.27 9.19 14.88
N GLU A 231 -9.16 8.36 15.38
CA GLU A 231 -9.45 8.25 16.82
C GLU A 231 -9.75 6.80 17.19
N ILE A 232 -9.53 6.48 18.45
CA ILE A 232 -9.88 5.16 18.98
C ILE A 232 -11.39 5.13 19.22
N ALA A 233 -12.06 4.17 18.59
CA ALA A 233 -13.49 3.93 18.79
C ALA A 233 -13.76 3.58 20.26
N GLY A 234 -14.74 4.26 20.85
CA GLY A 234 -15.14 4.09 22.25
C GLY A 234 -15.81 2.75 22.54
#